data_6e15e74e503ea56701b2d6d629b565bd
#
_entry.id   6e15e74e503ea56701b2d6d629b565bd
#
_cell.length_a   1.000
_cell.length_b   1.000
_cell.length_c   1.000
_cell.angle_alpha   90.00
_cell.angle_beta   90.00
_cell.angle_gamma   90.00
#
_symmetry.space_group_name_H-M   'P 1'
#
loop_
_entity.id
_entity.type
_entity.pdbx_description
1 polymer ?
#
loop_
_entity_poly.entity_id
_entity_poly.type
_entity_poly.pdbx_seq_one_letter_code
_entity_poly.pdbx_strand_id
1 'polypeptide(L)'
;MNPTTPTTTSPILTFGAVTVSRALESVGSIGMTPDQFFPGTDPSAWEGEEHWLRPHFLESDGDSTLTSTARTAFQTWILRSVGRTVLIDAAIGDDKERDVPSWDHLRTGFLDRLAEAGVVPEEVDLVVNTHLHADHVGWNTRLVDGEWMPTFPNARYLINQDDLDFWDPAAGNDSIMGPGARTVWADSVQPLLDAGVVTTWTGEHRIDDALTLEAAPGHTPGSSILRVRSGDAEALFVGDTLHSPAQVADLHVSSCFDEDAATANATRARILTEAADRSIPMFPAHFAGHAGFTVTRSGDGFAIAGWQPLEAV
;
A
#
# COMPACT_ATOMS: atom_id res chain seq x y z
N MET A 1 9.17 -11.68 41.34
CA MET A 1 9.37 -10.46 40.53
C MET A 1 9.22 -10.89 39.09
N ASN A 2 8.11 -10.56 38.48
CA ASN A 2 7.94 -10.83 37.06
C ASN A 2 8.80 -9.85 36.27
N PRO A 3 9.55 -10.31 35.27
CA PRO A 3 10.27 -9.40 34.39
C PRO A 3 9.22 -8.59 33.61
N THR A 4 9.24 -7.29 33.79
CA THR A 4 8.52 -6.37 32.90
C THR A 4 9.16 -6.49 31.54
N THR A 5 8.45 -7.07 30.60
CA THR A 5 8.78 -7.02 29.16
C THR A 5 8.86 -5.53 28.78
N PRO A 6 9.94 -5.05 28.18
CA PRO A 6 9.99 -3.69 27.68
C PRO A 6 8.92 -3.57 26.62
N THR A 7 7.96 -2.68 26.79
CA THR A 7 7.07 -2.20 25.74
C THR A 7 7.95 -1.48 24.71
N THR A 8 8.34 -2.17 23.67
CA THR A 8 8.90 -1.53 22.47
C THR A 8 7.74 -0.73 21.85
N THR A 9 7.71 0.57 22.11
CA THR A 9 6.80 1.47 21.40
C THR A 9 7.21 1.47 19.94
N SER A 10 6.27 1.15 19.05
CA SER A 10 6.46 1.27 17.60
C SER A 10 7.01 2.64 17.26
N PRO A 11 8.03 2.74 16.40
CA PRO A 11 8.52 4.03 15.94
C PRO A 11 7.37 4.81 15.29
N ILE A 12 7.27 6.09 15.62
CA ILE A 12 6.19 6.97 15.18
C ILE A 12 6.79 8.17 14.46
N LEU A 13 6.33 8.42 13.24
CA LEU A 13 6.55 9.71 12.56
C LEU A 13 5.42 10.68 12.93
N THR A 14 5.73 11.97 12.89
CA THR A 14 4.75 13.02 13.19
C THR A 14 4.75 14.08 12.11
N PHE A 15 3.56 14.38 11.57
CA PHE A 15 3.31 15.43 10.61
C PHE A 15 2.30 16.41 11.20
N GLY A 16 2.79 17.48 11.84
CA GLY A 16 1.94 18.39 12.59
C GLY A 16 1.21 17.68 13.73
N ALA A 17 -0.12 17.62 13.67
CA ALA A 17 -0.96 16.93 14.66
C ALA A 17 -1.25 15.46 14.30
N VAL A 18 -0.77 14.98 13.14
CA VAL A 18 -0.99 13.61 12.69
C VAL A 18 0.22 12.74 13.06
N THR A 19 -0.02 11.60 13.69
CA THR A 19 1.01 10.58 13.93
C THR A 19 0.83 9.41 12.98
N VAL A 20 1.94 8.80 12.58
CA VAL A 20 2.02 7.72 11.61
C VAL A 20 2.89 6.60 12.15
N SER A 21 2.37 5.39 12.10
CA SER A 21 3.09 4.13 12.32
C SER A 21 2.68 3.11 11.27
N ARG A 22 3.25 1.91 11.30
CA ARG A 22 2.86 0.84 10.39
C ARG A 22 2.87 -0.53 11.08
N ALA A 23 2.01 -1.42 10.62
CA ALA A 23 2.04 -2.84 10.96
C ALA A 23 2.34 -3.65 9.71
N LEU A 24 3.39 -4.49 9.75
CA LEU A 24 3.73 -5.40 8.66
C LEU A 24 2.91 -6.68 8.78
N GLU A 25 2.30 -7.13 7.69
CA GLU A 25 1.80 -8.49 7.60
C GLU A 25 2.91 -9.45 7.22
N SER A 26 3.67 -9.09 6.19
CA SER A 26 4.84 -9.86 5.76
C SER A 26 5.81 -8.99 4.96
N VAL A 27 7.03 -9.49 4.80
CA VAL A 27 8.04 -8.91 3.92
C VAL A 27 8.86 -10.03 3.32
N GLY A 28 9.06 -10.01 2.01
CA GLY A 28 9.83 -11.05 1.33
C GLY A 28 9.71 -10.98 -0.19
N SER A 29 10.22 -12.05 -0.82
CA SER A 29 10.16 -12.20 -2.26
C SER A 29 8.73 -12.40 -2.76
N ILE A 30 8.38 -11.73 -3.85
CA ILE A 30 7.14 -12.00 -4.61
C ILE A 30 7.33 -13.08 -5.68
N GLY A 31 8.53 -13.70 -5.76
CA GLY A 31 8.83 -14.74 -6.74
C GLY A 31 9.02 -14.25 -8.18
N MET A 32 9.13 -12.94 -8.39
CA MET A 32 9.30 -12.30 -9.70
C MET A 32 10.65 -11.60 -9.77
N THR A 33 11.35 -11.76 -10.89
CA THR A 33 12.55 -10.96 -11.20
C THR A 33 12.16 -9.54 -11.64
N PRO A 34 13.09 -8.56 -11.65
CA PRO A 34 12.78 -7.20 -12.08
C PRO A 34 12.13 -7.07 -13.45
N ASP A 35 12.55 -7.87 -14.43
CA ASP A 35 11.98 -7.87 -15.78
C ASP A 35 10.57 -8.49 -15.85
N GLN A 36 10.25 -9.40 -14.94
CA GLN A 36 8.90 -9.96 -14.80
C GLN A 36 7.97 -8.96 -14.10
N PHE A 37 8.46 -8.30 -13.06
CA PHE A 37 7.67 -7.33 -12.31
C PHE A 37 7.48 -6.01 -13.08
N PHE A 38 8.52 -5.59 -13.83
CA PHE A 38 8.52 -4.35 -14.62
C PHE A 38 8.88 -4.65 -16.09
N PRO A 39 7.94 -5.20 -16.87
CA PRO A 39 8.20 -5.63 -18.23
C PRO A 39 8.68 -4.49 -19.12
N GLY A 40 9.70 -4.76 -19.95
CA GLY A 40 10.24 -3.80 -20.91
C GLY A 40 11.17 -2.74 -20.31
N THR A 41 11.52 -2.85 -19.02
CA THR A 41 12.52 -1.98 -18.41
C THR A 41 13.91 -2.37 -18.87
N ASP A 42 14.74 -1.38 -19.22
CA ASP A 42 16.14 -1.61 -19.53
C ASP A 42 16.87 -2.14 -18.28
N PRO A 43 17.53 -3.32 -18.37
CA PRO A 43 18.30 -3.86 -17.26
C PRO A 43 19.31 -2.89 -16.65
N SER A 44 19.87 -2.00 -17.47
CA SER A 44 20.83 -0.99 -17.00
C SER A 44 20.24 0.02 -16.01
N ALA A 45 18.91 0.19 -15.98
CA ALA A 45 18.23 1.03 -14.99
C ALA A 45 18.39 0.50 -13.55
N TRP A 46 18.76 -0.77 -13.38
CA TRP A 46 18.99 -1.43 -12.10
C TRP A 46 20.47 -1.54 -11.75
N GLU A 47 21.36 -1.36 -12.73
CA GLU A 47 22.81 -1.43 -12.53
C GLU A 47 23.32 -0.16 -11.85
N GLY A 48 24.22 -0.32 -10.89
CA GLY A 48 24.80 0.79 -10.13
C GLY A 48 23.99 1.24 -8.91
N GLU A 49 22.74 0.82 -8.80
CA GLU A 49 21.85 1.18 -7.69
C GLU A 49 21.78 0.09 -6.60
N GLU A 50 22.64 -0.91 -6.66
CA GLU A 50 22.67 -2.06 -5.76
C GLU A 50 22.78 -1.68 -4.28
N HIS A 51 23.44 -0.55 -3.98
CA HIS A 51 23.67 -0.10 -2.61
C HIS A 51 22.39 0.27 -1.84
N TRP A 52 21.27 0.59 -2.54
CA TRP A 52 19.97 0.83 -1.91
C TRP A 52 18.91 -0.23 -2.32
N LEU A 53 19.11 -0.92 -3.44
CA LEU A 53 18.23 -2.02 -3.84
C LEU A 53 18.35 -3.21 -2.86
N ARG A 54 19.59 -3.55 -2.45
CA ARG A 54 19.83 -4.66 -1.51
C ARG A 54 20.09 -4.15 -0.10
N PRO A 55 19.56 -4.82 0.93
CA PRO A 55 18.71 -6.02 0.90
C PRO A 55 17.20 -5.69 0.87
N HIS A 56 16.81 -4.45 0.60
CA HIS A 56 15.46 -3.97 0.88
C HIS A 56 14.47 -4.24 -0.24
N PHE A 57 14.90 -4.19 -1.50
CA PHE A 57 14.03 -4.28 -2.67
C PHE A 57 14.35 -5.46 -3.60
N LEU A 58 15.46 -6.13 -3.35
CA LEU A 58 15.86 -7.35 -4.03
C LEU A 58 16.35 -8.37 -3.01
N GLU A 59 15.98 -9.63 -3.21
CA GLU A 59 16.53 -10.75 -2.48
C GLU A 59 17.98 -11.04 -2.90
N SER A 60 18.68 -11.85 -2.09
CA SER A 60 20.04 -12.30 -2.41
C SER A 60 20.03 -13.74 -2.95
N ASP A 61 18.98 -14.10 -3.69
CA ASP A 61 18.74 -15.44 -4.22
C ASP A 61 19.26 -15.63 -5.66
N GLY A 62 19.66 -14.55 -6.34
CA GLY A 62 20.22 -14.57 -7.68
C GLY A 62 21.69 -14.12 -7.73
N ASP A 63 22.37 -14.49 -8.84
CA ASP A 63 23.76 -14.14 -9.09
C ASP A 63 23.98 -12.68 -9.51
N SER A 64 22.90 -11.99 -9.87
CA SER A 64 22.91 -10.58 -10.29
C SER A 64 21.61 -9.88 -9.89
N THR A 65 21.56 -8.56 -10.05
CA THR A 65 20.34 -7.75 -9.87
C THR A 65 19.17 -8.28 -10.69
N LEU A 66 19.44 -8.69 -11.95
CA LEU A 66 18.41 -9.14 -12.88
C LEU A 66 17.88 -10.55 -12.62
N THR A 67 18.66 -11.39 -11.94
CA THR A 67 18.27 -12.78 -11.62
C THR A 67 17.76 -12.94 -10.18
N SER A 68 17.91 -11.90 -9.36
CA SER A 68 17.34 -11.86 -8.02
C SER A 68 15.86 -11.55 -8.07
N THR A 69 15.09 -12.08 -7.13
CA THR A 69 13.66 -11.77 -7.06
C THR A 69 13.39 -10.45 -6.33
N ALA A 70 12.35 -9.76 -6.77
CA ALA A 70 11.89 -8.53 -6.12
C ALA A 70 11.39 -8.82 -4.70
N ARG A 71 11.70 -7.93 -3.77
CA ARG A 71 11.33 -7.98 -2.37
C ARG A 71 10.36 -6.85 -2.06
N THR A 72 9.22 -7.18 -1.48
CA THR A 72 8.15 -6.23 -1.15
C THR A 72 7.70 -6.41 0.30
N ALA A 73 7.07 -5.37 0.83
CA ALA A 73 6.33 -5.42 2.09
C ALA A 73 4.83 -5.48 1.80
N PHE A 74 4.09 -6.20 2.63
CA PHE A 74 2.64 -6.14 2.74
C PHE A 74 2.31 -5.60 4.12
N GLN A 75 1.66 -4.44 4.16
CA GLN A 75 1.56 -3.66 5.39
C GLN A 75 0.32 -2.77 5.39
N THR A 76 -0.01 -2.32 6.58
CA THR A 76 -1.04 -1.32 6.83
C THR A 76 -0.39 -0.08 7.44
N TRP A 77 -0.66 1.09 6.90
CA TRP A 77 -0.33 2.34 7.55
C TRP A 77 -1.37 2.70 8.59
N ILE A 78 -0.91 3.17 9.75
CA ILE A 78 -1.75 3.53 10.88
C ILE A 78 -1.57 5.03 11.13
N LEU A 79 -2.63 5.80 10.94
CA LEU A 79 -2.65 7.23 11.18
C LEU A 79 -3.56 7.54 12.37
N ARG A 80 -3.11 8.48 13.21
CA ARG A 80 -3.98 9.08 14.24
C ARG A 80 -4.16 10.55 13.90
N SER A 81 -5.40 10.94 13.64
CA SER A 81 -5.80 12.29 13.25
C SER A 81 -7.09 12.67 13.94
N VAL A 82 -7.11 13.83 14.60
CA VAL A 82 -8.31 14.40 15.28
C VAL A 82 -9.02 13.38 16.18
N GLY A 83 -8.23 12.58 16.92
CA GLY A 83 -8.73 11.55 17.84
C GLY A 83 -9.25 10.28 17.17
N ARG A 84 -9.10 10.14 15.85
CA ARG A 84 -9.48 8.94 15.08
C ARG A 84 -8.27 8.07 14.76
N THR A 85 -8.51 6.76 14.69
CA THR A 85 -7.59 5.76 14.14
C THR A 85 -7.99 5.47 12.69
N VAL A 86 -7.09 5.76 11.76
CA VAL A 86 -7.28 5.54 10.32
C VAL A 86 -6.26 4.53 9.84
N LEU A 87 -6.71 3.46 9.21
CA LEU A 87 -5.85 2.52 8.50
C LEU A 87 -5.85 2.85 7.01
N ILE A 88 -4.67 2.77 6.37
CA ILE A 88 -4.54 2.80 4.92
C ILE A 88 -4.12 1.41 4.49
N ASP A 89 -4.96 0.80 3.67
CA ASP A 89 -4.92 -0.58 3.21
C ASP A 89 -4.98 -1.62 4.34
N ALA A 90 -5.36 -2.81 3.98
CA ALA A 90 -5.65 -3.90 4.90
C ALA A 90 -4.97 -5.21 4.49
N ALA A 91 -3.75 -5.11 3.94
CA ALA A 91 -2.87 -6.22 3.58
C ALA A 91 -3.57 -7.42 2.90
N ILE A 92 -2.97 -8.64 2.92
CA ILE A 92 -3.44 -9.82 2.16
C ILE A 92 -4.58 -10.56 2.89
N GLY A 93 -4.50 -10.65 4.21
CA GLY A 93 -5.49 -11.32 5.05
C GLY A 93 -5.25 -12.83 5.22
N ASP A 94 -5.70 -13.33 6.38
CA ASP A 94 -5.66 -14.77 6.68
C ASP A 94 -6.87 -15.49 6.09
N ASP A 95 -6.73 -16.82 5.88
CA ASP A 95 -7.77 -17.75 5.41
C ASP A 95 -8.32 -17.49 4.00
N LYS A 96 -7.76 -16.59 3.25
CA LYS A 96 -8.21 -16.19 1.91
C LYS A 96 -7.73 -17.18 0.85
N GLU A 97 -8.62 -17.56 -0.07
CA GLU A 97 -8.26 -18.28 -1.28
C GLU A 97 -7.64 -17.31 -2.29
N ARG A 98 -6.40 -17.55 -2.70
CA ARG A 98 -5.64 -16.69 -3.61
C ARG A 98 -4.94 -17.50 -4.69
N ASP A 99 -4.93 -16.96 -5.92
CA ASP A 99 -4.23 -17.58 -7.07
C ASP A 99 -2.72 -17.56 -6.91
N VAL A 100 -2.19 -16.64 -6.10
CA VAL A 100 -0.77 -16.58 -5.76
C VAL A 100 -0.48 -17.59 -4.64
N PRO A 101 0.31 -18.66 -4.89
CA PRO A 101 0.49 -19.75 -3.92
C PRO A 101 1.06 -19.31 -2.57
N SER A 102 1.88 -18.25 -2.55
CA SER A 102 2.45 -17.70 -1.31
C SER A 102 1.45 -16.86 -0.51
N TRP A 103 0.28 -16.56 -1.06
CA TRP A 103 -0.79 -15.78 -0.41
C TRP A 103 -2.00 -16.64 -0.06
N ASP A 104 -2.03 -17.87 -0.57
CA ASP A 104 -3.17 -18.76 -0.41
C ASP A 104 -3.29 -19.27 1.03
N HIS A 105 -4.45 -19.03 1.65
CA HIS A 105 -4.79 -19.44 3.02
C HIS A 105 -3.72 -19.06 4.07
N LEU A 106 -3.24 -17.83 4.01
CA LEU A 106 -2.23 -17.33 4.95
C LEU A 106 -2.67 -17.43 6.41
N ARG A 107 -1.67 -17.46 7.29
CA ARG A 107 -1.78 -17.38 8.74
C ARG A 107 -0.60 -16.58 9.26
N THR A 108 -0.75 -15.25 9.24
CA THR A 108 0.39 -14.34 9.45
C THR A 108 0.49 -13.82 10.87
N GLY A 109 -0.58 -13.87 11.66
CA GLY A 109 -0.63 -13.21 12.97
C GLY A 109 -0.63 -11.67 12.87
N PHE A 110 -1.13 -11.12 11.77
CA PHE A 110 -1.15 -9.67 11.53
C PHE A 110 -1.90 -8.89 12.62
N LEU A 111 -3.04 -9.41 13.11
CA LEU A 111 -3.81 -8.72 14.16
C LEU A 111 -3.04 -8.60 15.48
N ASP A 112 -2.15 -9.54 15.80
CA ASP A 112 -1.27 -9.44 16.97
C ASP A 112 -0.25 -8.30 16.76
N ARG A 113 0.34 -8.19 15.57
CA ARG A 113 1.24 -7.07 15.23
C ARG A 113 0.52 -5.71 15.19
N LEU A 114 -0.72 -5.69 14.73
CA LEU A 114 -1.54 -4.49 14.80
C LEU A 114 -1.79 -4.06 16.25
N ALA A 115 -2.03 -5.03 17.14
CA ALA A 115 -2.16 -4.79 18.58
C ALA A 115 -0.82 -4.33 19.22
N GLU A 116 0.31 -4.87 18.79
CA GLU A 116 1.66 -4.41 19.19
C GLU A 116 1.92 -2.98 18.71
N ALA A 117 1.36 -2.58 17.56
CA ALA A 117 1.37 -1.19 17.08
C ALA A 117 0.37 -0.29 17.83
N GLY A 118 -0.32 -0.82 18.84
CA GLY A 118 -1.25 -0.06 19.70
C GLY A 118 -2.64 0.14 19.09
N VAL A 119 -3.09 -0.78 18.23
CA VAL A 119 -4.41 -0.74 17.59
C VAL A 119 -5.09 -2.10 17.72
N VAL A 120 -6.28 -2.13 18.28
CA VAL A 120 -7.17 -3.31 18.22
C VAL A 120 -8.31 -3.04 17.25
N PRO A 121 -8.92 -4.08 16.65
CA PRO A 121 -9.92 -3.91 15.60
C PRO A 121 -11.08 -2.99 15.97
N GLU A 122 -11.50 -2.99 17.21
CA GLU A 122 -12.63 -2.20 17.72
C GLU A 122 -12.32 -0.70 17.87
N GLU A 123 -11.03 -0.31 17.80
CA GLU A 123 -10.56 1.10 17.91
C GLU A 123 -10.33 1.74 16.54
N VAL A 124 -10.55 1.03 15.45
CA VAL A 124 -10.40 1.57 14.11
C VAL A 124 -11.68 2.30 13.71
N ASP A 125 -11.54 3.57 13.38
CA ASP A 125 -12.66 4.42 12.95
C ASP A 125 -12.84 4.42 11.43
N LEU A 126 -11.73 4.34 10.68
CA LEU A 126 -11.72 4.38 9.22
C LEU A 126 -10.71 3.38 8.65
N VAL A 127 -11.09 2.71 7.59
CA VAL A 127 -10.19 1.97 6.69
C VAL A 127 -10.27 2.63 5.33
N VAL A 128 -9.14 3.12 4.84
CA VAL A 128 -8.99 3.65 3.49
C VAL A 128 -8.40 2.55 2.63
N ASN A 129 -9.13 2.09 1.61
CA ASN A 129 -8.52 1.25 0.59
C ASN A 129 -8.03 2.15 -0.55
N THR A 130 -6.72 2.16 -0.79
CA THR A 130 -6.13 2.94 -1.90
C THR A 130 -6.63 2.42 -3.23
N HIS A 131 -6.86 1.11 -3.33
CA HIS A 131 -7.48 0.39 -4.44
C HIS A 131 -7.90 -1.02 -3.98
N LEU A 132 -8.48 -1.84 -4.88
CA LEU A 132 -9.10 -3.12 -4.50
C LEU A 132 -8.31 -4.37 -4.92
N HIS A 133 -6.97 -4.31 -5.05
CA HIS A 133 -6.16 -5.51 -5.19
C HIS A 133 -6.13 -6.34 -3.89
N ALA A 134 -5.84 -7.63 -4.04
CA ALA A 134 -5.91 -8.64 -2.98
C ALA A 134 -5.11 -8.31 -1.72
N ASP A 135 -3.95 -7.67 -1.90
CA ASP A 135 -2.99 -7.33 -0.86
C ASP A 135 -3.21 -5.94 -0.23
N HIS A 136 -4.33 -5.29 -0.58
CA HIS A 136 -4.78 -4.03 0.02
C HIS A 136 -6.10 -4.14 0.75
N VAL A 137 -6.86 -5.22 0.52
CA VAL A 137 -8.23 -5.39 1.05
C VAL A 137 -8.41 -6.65 1.89
N GLY A 138 -7.41 -7.50 2.03
CA GLY A 138 -7.59 -8.82 2.62
C GLY A 138 -8.12 -8.78 4.05
N TRP A 139 -7.54 -7.99 4.93
CA TRP A 139 -8.04 -7.79 6.30
C TRP A 139 -9.22 -6.84 6.41
N ASN A 140 -9.82 -6.39 5.31
CA ASN A 140 -11.14 -5.78 5.37
C ASN A 140 -12.14 -6.69 6.06
N THR A 141 -11.97 -8.00 5.86
CA THR A 141 -12.81 -9.03 6.46
C THR A 141 -11.97 -10.14 7.07
N ARG A 142 -12.55 -10.83 8.05
CA ARG A 142 -12.02 -12.05 8.68
C ARG A 142 -13.08 -13.15 8.68
N LEU A 143 -12.62 -14.39 8.66
CA LEU A 143 -13.52 -15.56 8.71
C LEU A 143 -13.99 -15.80 10.15
N VAL A 144 -15.30 -15.75 10.38
CA VAL A 144 -15.94 -16.00 11.68
C VAL A 144 -17.07 -17.00 11.47
N ASP A 145 -16.98 -18.18 12.08
CA ASP A 145 -17.99 -19.26 11.98
C ASP A 145 -18.35 -19.64 10.53
N GLY A 146 -17.38 -19.48 9.59
CA GLY A 146 -17.54 -19.80 8.18
C GLY A 146 -18.09 -18.66 7.32
N GLU A 147 -18.28 -17.47 7.88
CA GLU A 147 -18.75 -16.27 7.18
C GLU A 147 -17.69 -15.17 7.19
N TRP A 148 -17.58 -14.42 6.10
CA TRP A 148 -16.70 -13.23 6.02
C TRP A 148 -17.36 -12.05 6.69
N MET A 149 -16.77 -11.55 7.77
CA MET A 149 -17.28 -10.44 8.56
C MET A 149 -16.28 -9.27 8.54
N PRO A 150 -16.73 -8.01 8.59
CA PRO A 150 -15.81 -6.87 8.74
C PRO A 150 -14.83 -7.09 9.90
N THR A 151 -13.54 -6.98 9.64
CA THR A 151 -12.50 -7.12 10.66
C THR A 151 -12.55 -5.99 11.67
N PHE A 152 -12.87 -4.79 11.21
CA PHE A 152 -12.92 -3.55 12.00
C PHE A 152 -14.38 -3.13 12.18
N PRO A 153 -15.06 -3.63 13.23
CA PRO A 153 -16.52 -3.58 13.33
C PRO A 153 -17.09 -2.17 13.51
N ASN A 154 -16.28 -1.23 13.98
CA ASN A 154 -16.67 0.16 14.19
C ASN A 154 -16.24 1.09 13.06
N ALA A 155 -15.49 0.56 12.10
CA ALA A 155 -14.93 1.36 11.01
C ALA A 155 -15.93 1.64 9.88
N ARG A 156 -15.75 2.79 9.22
CA ARG A 156 -16.24 3.02 7.86
C ARG A 156 -15.11 2.71 6.89
N TYR A 157 -15.43 2.05 5.78
CA TYR A 157 -14.48 1.71 4.72
C TYR A 157 -14.65 2.70 3.57
N LEU A 158 -13.60 3.46 3.28
CA LEU A 158 -13.59 4.45 2.20
C LEU A 158 -13.02 3.81 0.94
N ILE A 159 -13.86 3.66 -0.08
CA ILE A 159 -13.52 3.02 -1.35
C ILE A 159 -13.86 3.98 -2.50
N ASN A 160 -12.94 4.12 -3.45
CA ASN A 160 -13.22 4.91 -4.65
C ASN A 160 -14.29 4.20 -5.50
N GLN A 161 -15.29 4.97 -5.97
CA GLN A 161 -16.40 4.44 -6.76
C GLN A 161 -15.91 3.83 -8.08
N ASP A 162 -14.89 4.41 -8.72
CA ASP A 162 -14.35 3.90 -9.98
C ASP A 162 -13.75 2.48 -9.83
N ASP A 163 -13.16 2.16 -8.65
CA ASP A 163 -12.70 0.80 -8.36
C ASP A 163 -13.87 -0.15 -8.06
N LEU A 164 -14.87 0.28 -7.30
CA LEU A 164 -16.06 -0.53 -7.10
C LEU A 164 -16.74 -0.90 -8.41
N ASP A 165 -16.90 0.09 -9.30
CA ASP A 165 -17.52 -0.11 -10.61
C ASP A 165 -16.68 -1.02 -11.51
N PHE A 166 -15.34 -0.94 -11.41
CA PHE A 166 -14.43 -1.74 -12.22
C PHE A 166 -14.38 -3.19 -11.74
N TRP A 167 -14.26 -3.42 -10.43
CA TRP A 167 -14.10 -4.77 -9.85
C TRP A 167 -15.42 -5.49 -9.61
N ASP A 168 -16.58 -4.86 -9.74
CA ASP A 168 -17.88 -5.52 -9.61
C ASP A 168 -17.97 -6.66 -10.64
N PRO A 169 -18.14 -7.93 -10.22
CA PRO A 169 -18.27 -9.05 -11.14
C PRO A 169 -19.43 -8.90 -12.14
N ALA A 170 -20.45 -8.11 -11.81
CA ALA A 170 -21.58 -7.83 -12.69
C ALA A 170 -21.22 -6.88 -13.83
N ALA A 171 -20.19 -6.06 -13.69
CA ALA A 171 -19.72 -5.16 -14.76
C ALA A 171 -19.09 -5.93 -15.94
N GLY A 172 -18.51 -7.10 -15.66
CA GLY A 172 -17.91 -7.97 -16.68
C GLY A 172 -16.64 -7.38 -17.29
N ASN A 173 -15.95 -6.51 -16.58
CA ASN A 173 -14.67 -5.95 -17.04
C ASN A 173 -13.59 -7.03 -17.12
N ASP A 174 -12.75 -6.93 -18.13
CA ASP A 174 -11.53 -7.73 -18.23
C ASP A 174 -10.41 -7.00 -17.47
N SER A 175 -9.83 -7.67 -16.47
CA SER A 175 -8.68 -7.21 -15.71
C SER A 175 -7.47 -8.05 -16.02
N ILE A 176 -6.29 -7.43 -16.00
CA ILE A 176 -5.00 -8.13 -16.10
C ILE A 176 -4.79 -9.10 -14.93
N MET A 177 -5.46 -8.90 -13.80
CA MET A 177 -5.43 -9.79 -12.63
C MET A 177 -6.19 -11.11 -12.86
N GLY A 178 -6.93 -11.21 -13.96
CA GLY A 178 -7.67 -12.41 -14.31
C GLY A 178 -8.82 -12.76 -13.36
N PRO A 179 -9.26 -14.05 -13.33
CA PRO A 179 -10.46 -14.46 -12.59
C PRO A 179 -10.32 -14.42 -11.06
N GLY A 180 -9.10 -14.40 -10.52
CA GLY A 180 -8.83 -14.32 -9.08
C GLY A 180 -9.38 -13.06 -8.42
N ALA A 181 -9.57 -11.98 -9.18
CA ALA A 181 -10.23 -10.78 -8.68
C ALA A 181 -11.64 -11.03 -8.14
N ARG A 182 -12.35 -12.05 -8.64
CA ARG A 182 -13.70 -12.40 -8.16
C ARG A 182 -13.71 -12.99 -6.75
N THR A 183 -12.68 -13.77 -6.39
CA THR A 183 -12.52 -14.27 -5.01
C THR A 183 -12.26 -13.12 -4.05
N VAL A 184 -11.41 -12.15 -4.45
CA VAL A 184 -11.14 -10.93 -3.67
C VAL A 184 -12.43 -10.14 -3.43
N TRP A 185 -13.24 -9.95 -4.48
CA TRP A 185 -14.53 -9.29 -4.32
C TRP A 185 -15.44 -10.03 -3.33
N ALA A 186 -15.59 -11.35 -3.50
CA ALA A 186 -16.50 -12.17 -2.72
C ALA A 186 -16.13 -12.22 -1.23
N ASP A 187 -14.84 -12.24 -0.91
CA ASP A 187 -14.40 -12.40 0.47
C ASP A 187 -13.96 -11.10 1.17
N SER A 188 -13.63 -10.03 0.43
CA SER A 188 -13.05 -8.81 1.02
C SER A 188 -13.83 -7.52 0.73
N VAL A 189 -14.75 -7.51 -0.25
CA VAL A 189 -15.51 -6.33 -0.65
C VAL A 189 -17.02 -6.52 -0.45
N GLN A 190 -17.60 -7.59 -1.02
CA GLN A 190 -19.04 -7.85 -0.92
C GLN A 190 -19.56 -7.88 0.53
N PRO A 191 -18.86 -8.52 1.50
CA PRO A 191 -19.33 -8.54 2.88
C PRO A 191 -19.39 -7.14 3.52
N LEU A 192 -18.53 -6.20 3.10
CA LEU A 192 -18.59 -4.82 3.57
C LEU A 192 -19.82 -4.07 3.01
N LEU A 193 -20.14 -4.33 1.74
CA LEU A 193 -21.34 -3.77 1.08
C LEU A 193 -22.60 -4.29 1.77
N ASP A 194 -22.65 -5.60 2.03
CA ASP A 194 -23.78 -6.26 2.72
C ASP A 194 -23.96 -5.75 4.15
N ALA A 195 -22.84 -5.47 4.85
CA ALA A 195 -22.85 -4.87 6.18
C ALA A 195 -23.20 -3.37 6.18
N GLY A 196 -23.24 -2.71 5.01
CA GLY A 196 -23.56 -1.29 4.89
C GLY A 196 -22.50 -0.37 5.51
N VAL A 197 -21.24 -0.82 5.60
CA VAL A 197 -20.14 -0.06 6.25
C VAL A 197 -19.26 0.71 5.25
N VAL A 198 -19.51 0.56 3.94
CA VAL A 198 -18.77 1.27 2.89
C VAL A 198 -19.26 2.70 2.74
N THR A 199 -18.34 3.59 2.46
CA THR A 199 -18.58 4.96 1.98
C THR A 199 -17.80 5.13 0.70
N THR A 200 -18.48 5.42 -0.39
CA THR A 200 -17.85 5.64 -1.69
C THR A 200 -17.55 7.12 -1.92
N TRP A 201 -16.57 7.38 -2.77
CA TRP A 201 -16.16 8.73 -3.14
C TRP A 201 -15.55 8.74 -4.55
N THR A 202 -15.41 9.93 -5.16
CA THR A 202 -14.77 10.14 -6.46
C THR A 202 -13.95 11.43 -6.44
N GLY A 203 -12.93 11.51 -7.29
CA GLY A 203 -12.09 12.70 -7.47
C GLY A 203 -11.28 13.03 -6.21
N GLU A 204 -11.91 13.73 -5.27
CA GLU A 204 -11.32 14.12 -3.98
C GLU A 204 -12.31 13.88 -2.84
N HIS A 205 -11.82 13.42 -1.69
CA HIS A 205 -12.63 13.23 -0.49
C HIS A 205 -11.89 13.72 0.75
N ARG A 206 -12.41 14.74 1.38
CA ARG A 206 -11.87 15.27 2.63
C ARG A 206 -12.36 14.42 3.82
N ILE A 207 -11.44 13.75 4.50
CA ILE A 207 -11.73 12.95 5.70
C ILE A 207 -11.86 13.86 6.91
N ASP A 208 -10.91 14.78 7.09
CA ASP A 208 -10.89 15.79 8.16
C ASP A 208 -10.03 17.00 7.74
N ASP A 209 -9.65 17.85 8.69
CA ASP A 209 -8.87 19.07 8.40
C ASP A 209 -7.43 18.76 7.98
N ALA A 210 -6.93 17.56 8.25
CA ALA A 210 -5.55 17.16 7.96
C ALA A 210 -5.45 16.08 6.89
N LEU A 211 -6.51 15.32 6.61
CA LEU A 211 -6.50 14.14 5.75
C LEU A 211 -7.42 14.31 4.55
N THR A 212 -6.88 14.14 3.36
CA THR A 212 -7.64 14.20 2.10
C THR A 212 -7.24 13.04 1.19
N LEU A 213 -8.23 12.34 0.63
CA LEU A 213 -8.04 11.36 -0.44
C LEU A 213 -8.10 12.07 -1.80
N GLU A 214 -7.22 11.67 -2.69
CA GLU A 214 -7.15 12.20 -4.06
C GLU A 214 -7.09 11.02 -5.04
N ALA A 215 -7.86 11.08 -6.13
CA ALA A 215 -7.78 10.09 -7.20
C ALA A 215 -6.39 10.10 -7.87
N ALA A 216 -5.84 8.92 -8.06
CA ALA A 216 -4.54 8.67 -8.66
C ALA A 216 -4.59 7.47 -9.62
N PRO A 217 -5.46 7.52 -10.67
CA PRO A 217 -5.76 6.38 -11.53
C PRO A 217 -4.54 5.89 -12.31
N GLY A 218 -4.62 4.64 -12.77
CA GLY A 218 -3.68 4.01 -13.67
C GLY A 218 -3.27 2.62 -13.22
N HIS A 219 -2.82 2.46 -11.98
CA HIS A 219 -2.59 1.13 -11.40
C HIS A 219 -3.91 0.35 -11.35
N THR A 220 -4.95 0.97 -10.81
CA THR A 220 -6.35 0.64 -11.07
C THR A 220 -7.11 1.89 -11.49
N PRO A 221 -8.33 1.79 -12.06
CA PRO A 221 -9.14 2.96 -12.39
C PRO A 221 -9.46 3.86 -11.19
N GLY A 222 -9.68 3.28 -10.01
CA GLY A 222 -10.00 4.00 -8.78
C GLY A 222 -8.83 4.12 -7.81
N SER A 223 -7.60 3.84 -8.23
CA SER A 223 -6.41 4.06 -7.39
C SER A 223 -6.39 5.47 -6.81
N SER A 224 -5.92 5.58 -5.58
CA SER A 224 -5.94 6.81 -4.82
C SER A 224 -4.71 6.97 -3.94
N ILE A 225 -4.44 8.22 -3.56
CA ILE A 225 -3.45 8.58 -2.56
C ILE A 225 -4.13 9.25 -1.38
N LEU A 226 -3.52 9.16 -0.20
CA LEU A 226 -3.93 9.95 0.95
C LEU A 226 -2.88 11.02 1.22
N ARG A 227 -3.34 12.27 1.23
CA ARG A 227 -2.54 13.44 1.61
C ARG A 227 -2.75 13.77 3.08
N VAL A 228 -1.65 13.92 3.78
CA VAL A 228 -1.60 14.55 5.11
C VAL A 228 -1.17 15.99 4.94
N ARG A 229 -1.91 16.93 5.54
CA ARG A 229 -1.53 18.34 5.66
C ARG A 229 -1.93 18.88 7.02
N SER A 230 -0.95 19.17 7.87
CA SER A 230 -1.22 19.65 9.23
C SER A 230 -0.21 20.74 9.62
N GLY A 231 -0.68 21.99 9.67
CA GLY A 231 0.20 23.16 9.74
C GLY A 231 1.08 23.25 8.51
N ASP A 232 2.41 23.36 8.71
CA ASP A 232 3.39 23.39 7.64
C ASP A 232 3.91 21.99 7.24
N ALA A 233 3.45 20.94 7.93
CA ALA A 233 3.86 19.56 7.67
C ALA A 233 2.95 18.89 6.63
N GLU A 234 3.57 18.17 5.69
CA GLU A 234 2.87 17.39 4.67
C GLU A 234 3.49 16.00 4.51
N ALA A 235 2.67 15.03 4.07
CA ALA A 235 3.08 13.71 3.65
C ALA A 235 2.09 13.13 2.62
N LEU A 236 2.55 12.21 1.77
CA LEU A 236 1.74 11.49 0.80
C LEU A 236 1.86 9.98 1.03
N PHE A 237 0.74 9.31 1.24
CA PHE A 237 0.63 7.85 1.18
C PHE A 237 0.17 7.52 -0.23
N VAL A 238 1.06 6.92 -1.01
CA VAL A 238 0.90 6.87 -2.47
C VAL A 238 0.43 5.52 -3.00
N GLY A 239 0.06 4.59 -2.10
CA GLY A 239 -0.39 3.25 -2.49
C GLY A 239 0.56 2.61 -3.50
N ASP A 240 0.01 2.08 -4.57
CA ASP A 240 0.72 1.40 -5.66
C ASP A 240 1.07 2.28 -6.86
N THR A 241 1.04 3.60 -6.67
CA THR A 241 1.68 4.50 -7.63
C THR A 241 3.17 4.18 -7.80
N LEU A 242 3.78 3.59 -6.76
CA LEU A 242 5.18 3.14 -6.72
C LEU A 242 5.30 1.80 -5.99
N HIS A 243 5.90 0.81 -6.67
CA HIS A 243 6.23 -0.50 -6.10
C HIS A 243 7.72 -0.65 -5.79
N SER A 244 8.57 0.10 -6.51
CA SER A 244 10.02 0.06 -6.36
C SER A 244 10.65 1.44 -6.55
N PRO A 245 11.76 1.73 -5.85
CA PRO A 245 12.56 2.93 -6.11
C PRO A 245 13.03 3.10 -7.56
N ALA A 246 13.13 2.03 -8.34
CA ALA A 246 13.46 2.08 -9.77
C ALA A 246 12.47 2.94 -10.57
N GLN A 247 11.20 2.97 -10.17
CA GLN A 247 10.17 3.80 -10.80
C GLN A 247 10.32 5.31 -10.49
N VAL A 248 11.20 5.66 -9.55
CA VAL A 248 11.60 7.05 -9.31
C VAL A 248 12.67 7.49 -10.31
N ALA A 249 13.64 6.61 -10.57
CA ALA A 249 14.74 6.88 -11.50
C ALA A 249 14.27 6.90 -12.96
N ASP A 250 13.36 6.01 -13.33
CA ASP A 250 12.77 5.94 -14.67
C ASP A 250 11.24 5.90 -14.59
N LEU A 251 10.60 6.97 -15.04
CA LEU A 251 9.15 7.13 -15.04
C LEU A 251 8.41 6.19 -16.02
N HIS A 252 9.14 5.58 -16.97
CA HIS A 252 8.56 4.64 -17.93
C HIS A 252 8.49 3.21 -17.40
N VAL A 253 9.06 2.97 -16.21
CA VAL A 253 8.99 1.66 -15.54
C VAL A 253 7.57 1.44 -15.01
N SER A 254 6.79 0.62 -15.70
CA SER A 254 5.43 0.24 -15.30
C SER A 254 5.43 -1.14 -14.66
N SER A 255 4.61 -1.30 -13.62
CA SER A 255 4.35 -2.61 -13.02
C SER A 255 3.54 -3.49 -13.99
N CYS A 256 3.79 -4.80 -13.96
CA CYS A 256 2.94 -5.78 -14.65
C CYS A 256 1.51 -5.82 -14.09
N PHE A 257 1.28 -5.15 -12.95
CA PHE A 257 -0.01 -5.04 -12.29
C PHE A 257 -0.75 -3.73 -12.60
N ASP A 258 -0.19 -2.85 -13.46
CA ASP A 258 -0.87 -1.61 -13.86
C ASP A 258 -1.94 -1.91 -14.92
N GLU A 259 -3.23 -1.68 -14.61
CA GLU A 259 -4.36 -1.83 -15.55
C GLU A 259 -4.24 -0.90 -16.76
N ASP A 260 -3.70 0.31 -16.55
CA ASP A 260 -3.36 1.28 -17.59
C ASP A 260 -1.97 1.87 -17.31
N ALA A 261 -0.95 1.27 -17.91
CA ALA A 261 0.43 1.68 -17.72
C ALA A 261 0.71 3.14 -18.13
N ALA A 262 0.04 3.64 -19.17
CA ALA A 262 0.23 5.01 -19.63
C ALA A 262 -0.33 6.02 -18.62
N THR A 263 -1.53 5.76 -18.10
CA THR A 263 -2.15 6.57 -17.06
C THR A 263 -1.39 6.46 -15.74
N ALA A 264 -0.91 5.25 -15.35
CA ALA A 264 -0.09 5.04 -14.15
C ALA A 264 1.21 5.85 -14.20
N ASN A 265 1.91 5.85 -15.34
CA ASN A 265 3.12 6.66 -15.55
C ASN A 265 2.85 8.17 -15.47
N ALA A 266 1.76 8.64 -16.06
CA ALA A 266 1.37 10.05 -16.00
C ALA A 266 1.03 10.48 -14.56
N THR A 267 0.29 9.65 -13.83
CA THR A 267 -0.05 9.86 -12.42
C THR A 267 1.21 9.90 -11.56
N ARG A 268 2.12 8.94 -11.72
CA ARG A 268 3.41 8.87 -11.03
C ARG A 268 4.25 10.12 -11.29
N ALA A 269 4.37 10.54 -12.55
CA ALA A 269 5.13 11.72 -12.93
C ALA A 269 4.56 13.00 -12.25
N ARG A 270 3.23 13.14 -12.19
CA ARG A 270 2.55 14.24 -11.52
C ARG A 270 2.87 14.26 -10.02
N ILE A 271 2.75 13.11 -9.34
CA ILE A 271 2.96 13.00 -7.89
C ILE A 271 4.43 13.26 -7.54
N LEU A 272 5.38 12.65 -8.28
CA LEU A 272 6.81 12.86 -8.07
C LEU A 272 7.22 14.31 -8.33
N THR A 273 6.63 14.96 -9.34
CA THR A 273 6.85 16.38 -9.63
C THR A 273 6.44 17.25 -8.43
N GLU A 274 5.25 17.08 -7.92
CA GLU A 274 4.77 17.84 -6.75
C GLU A 274 5.63 17.55 -5.52
N ALA A 275 5.94 16.26 -5.26
CA ALA A 275 6.76 15.87 -4.12
C ALA A 275 8.17 16.48 -4.18
N ALA A 276 8.80 16.52 -5.38
CA ALA A 276 10.12 17.13 -5.56
C ALA A 276 10.08 18.65 -5.37
N ASP A 277 9.10 19.33 -5.96
CA ASP A 277 8.98 20.79 -5.92
C ASP A 277 8.70 21.33 -4.51
N ARG A 278 8.03 20.50 -3.66
CA ARG A 278 7.61 20.87 -2.32
C ARG A 278 8.34 20.12 -1.21
N SER A 279 9.26 19.20 -1.57
CA SER A 279 9.99 18.33 -0.62
C SER A 279 9.05 17.51 0.27
N ILE A 280 7.95 16.99 -0.28
CA ILE A 280 6.97 16.20 0.47
C ILE A 280 7.46 14.76 0.57
N PRO A 281 7.56 14.17 1.78
CA PRO A 281 7.87 12.76 1.93
C PRO A 281 6.71 11.89 1.44
N MET A 282 7.05 10.79 0.77
CA MET A 282 6.12 9.81 0.21
C MET A 282 6.27 8.46 0.90
N PHE A 283 5.14 7.76 1.05
CA PHE A 283 5.01 6.46 1.72
C PHE A 283 4.26 5.49 0.81
N PRO A 284 4.98 4.68 0.01
CA PRO A 284 4.37 3.64 -0.82
C PRO A 284 3.89 2.44 0.01
N ALA A 285 2.98 1.64 -0.56
CA ALA A 285 2.46 0.46 0.12
C ALA A 285 3.52 -0.65 0.26
N HIS A 286 4.43 -0.80 -0.71
CA HIS A 286 5.26 -2.00 -0.86
C HIS A 286 6.74 -1.85 -0.52
N PHE A 287 7.18 -0.70 -0.01
CA PHE A 287 8.60 -0.50 0.30
C PHE A 287 9.01 -1.31 1.54
N ALA A 288 9.89 -2.30 1.32
CA ALA A 288 10.25 -3.31 2.32
C ALA A 288 11.30 -2.85 3.35
N GLY A 289 12.07 -1.83 3.05
CA GLY A 289 13.13 -1.36 3.94
C GLY A 289 12.74 -0.07 4.63
N HIS A 290 13.24 1.02 4.07
CA HIS A 290 12.83 2.33 4.51
C HIS A 290 11.36 2.56 4.12
N ALA A 291 10.59 3.01 5.09
CA ALA A 291 9.15 3.13 4.95
C ALA A 291 8.72 4.21 3.96
N GLY A 292 9.49 5.29 3.86
CA GLY A 292 9.21 6.41 2.98
C GLY A 292 10.50 7.08 2.51
N PHE A 293 10.32 8.06 1.63
CA PHE A 293 11.44 8.79 1.03
C PHE A 293 11.01 10.17 0.54
N THR A 294 11.99 11.04 0.30
CA THR A 294 11.84 12.30 -0.42
C THR A 294 12.57 12.21 -1.75
N VAL A 295 12.14 13.01 -2.71
CA VAL A 295 12.74 13.06 -4.05
C VAL A 295 13.24 14.47 -4.39
N THR A 296 14.18 14.53 -5.33
CA THR A 296 14.64 15.74 -5.98
C THR A 296 14.65 15.54 -7.49
N ARG A 297 14.58 16.61 -8.25
CA ARG A 297 14.75 16.55 -9.70
C ARG A 297 16.17 16.14 -10.06
N SER A 298 16.34 15.24 -11.04
CA SER A 298 17.63 14.76 -11.53
C SER A 298 17.54 14.48 -13.03
N GLY A 299 18.28 15.23 -13.85
CA GLY A 299 18.15 15.15 -15.30
C GLY A 299 16.71 15.41 -15.75
N ASP A 300 16.16 14.50 -16.57
CA ASP A 300 14.79 14.55 -17.05
C ASP A 300 13.80 13.80 -16.11
N GLY A 301 14.28 13.23 -15.00
CA GLY A 301 13.51 12.45 -14.02
C GLY A 301 13.74 12.90 -12.59
N PHE A 302 13.81 11.94 -11.68
CA PHE A 302 13.94 12.17 -10.25
C PHE A 302 15.00 11.25 -9.64
N ALA A 303 15.53 11.65 -8.49
CA ALA A 303 16.39 10.83 -7.64
C ALA A 303 15.88 10.85 -6.20
N ILE A 304 16.14 9.78 -5.45
CA ILE A 304 15.86 9.73 -4.02
C ILE A 304 16.82 10.69 -3.31
N ALA A 305 16.26 11.69 -2.64
CA ALA A 305 17.01 12.70 -1.89
C ALA A 305 17.30 12.25 -0.44
N GLY A 306 16.43 11.44 0.12
CA GLY A 306 16.58 10.93 1.48
C GLY A 306 15.52 9.89 1.84
N TRP A 307 15.88 9.01 2.77
CA TRP A 307 14.98 7.97 3.27
C TRP A 307 14.33 8.40 4.59
N GLN A 308 13.10 7.99 4.79
CA GLN A 308 12.37 8.13 6.06
C GLN A 308 12.43 6.80 6.80
N PRO A 309 13.30 6.68 7.82
CA PRO A 309 13.36 5.44 8.59
C PRO A 309 12.13 5.35 9.49
N LEU A 310 11.31 4.35 9.23
CA LEU A 310 10.22 3.95 10.11
C LEU A 310 10.29 2.43 10.22
N GLU A 311 10.82 1.96 11.33
CA GLU A 311 10.79 0.52 11.60
C GLU A 311 9.34 0.07 11.75
N ALA A 312 9.06 -1.16 11.35
CA ALA A 312 7.74 -1.75 11.53
C ALA A 312 7.71 -2.59 12.82
N VAL A 313 6.54 -2.79 13.33
CA VAL A 313 6.23 -3.77 14.37
C VAL A 313 5.89 -5.09 13.72
#